data_7c69947fe8d1580f058160fb9216d25f
#
_entry.id   7c69947fe8d1580f058160fb9216d25f
#
_cell.length_a   1.000
_cell.length_b   1.000
_cell.length_c   1.000
_cell.angle_alpha   90.00
_cell.angle_beta   90.00
_cell.angle_gamma   90.00
#
_symmetry.space_group_name_H-M   'P 1'
#
loop_
_entity.id
_entity.type
_entity.pdbx_description
1 polymer ?
#
loop_
_entity_poly.entity_id
_entity_poly.type
_entity_poly.pdbx_seq_one_letter_code
_entity_poly.pdbx_strand_id
1 'polypeptide(L)'
;MSRLGKMPGWQRSFVMYGMFACSVTGILYLLGRQFHIQRAMFGAHQVLVAHGIAAMLATLALGSVLTFHIKAGYKSKNKWISGFSQLSFLAVLLISGALLYYGPEEFREEVINLHWVVGLIFLGIFVLHLLTPKGR
;
A
#
# COMPACT_ATOMS: atom_id res chain seq x y z
N MET A 1 28.90 17.27 3.80
CA MET A 1 27.79 16.45 4.34
C MET A 1 26.67 16.42 3.31
N SER A 2 26.50 15.30 2.64
CA SER A 2 25.60 15.18 1.48
C SER A 2 24.13 15.30 1.88
N ARG A 3 23.41 16.21 1.25
CA ARG A 3 21.95 16.42 1.40
C ARG A 3 21.08 15.25 0.86
N LEU A 4 21.66 14.09 0.66
CA LEU A 4 21.01 12.89 0.08
C LEU A 4 20.05 12.13 1.03
N GLY A 5 19.72 12.69 2.19
CA GLY A 5 18.97 11.96 3.21
C GLY A 5 17.65 12.58 3.67
N LYS A 6 17.22 13.72 3.16
CA LYS A 6 15.93 14.30 3.56
C LYS A 6 14.96 14.31 2.39
N MET A 7 14.00 13.40 2.45
CA MET A 7 12.83 13.42 1.58
C MET A 7 12.12 14.76 1.72
N PRO A 8 11.78 15.46 0.61
CA PRO A 8 10.99 16.68 0.64
C PRO A 8 9.68 16.48 1.41
N GLY A 9 9.23 17.48 2.15
CA GLY A 9 8.03 17.38 2.98
C GLY A 9 6.78 17.02 2.18
N TRP A 10 6.63 17.58 0.98
CA TRP A 10 5.50 17.28 0.11
C TRP A 10 5.46 15.81 -0.35
N GLN A 11 6.60 15.19 -0.67
CA GLN A 11 6.65 13.77 -1.03
C GLN A 11 6.27 12.88 0.15
N ARG A 12 6.74 13.22 1.35
CA ARG A 12 6.34 12.51 2.57
C ARG A 12 4.84 12.58 2.79
N SER A 13 4.25 13.78 2.66
CA SER A 13 2.81 13.96 2.79
C SER A 13 2.06 13.19 1.72
N PHE A 14 2.52 13.23 0.48
CA PHE A 14 1.89 12.50 -0.63
C PHE A 14 1.87 10.98 -0.39
N VAL A 15 2.99 10.40 0.07
CA VAL A 15 3.04 8.99 0.45
C VAL A 15 2.09 8.69 1.60
N MET A 16 2.10 9.51 2.66
CA MET A 16 1.24 9.30 3.83
C MET A 16 -0.25 9.36 3.48
N TYR A 17 -0.68 10.38 2.73
CA TYR A 17 -2.08 10.52 2.32
C TYR A 17 -2.50 9.45 1.33
N GLY A 18 -1.66 9.12 0.35
CA GLY A 18 -1.93 8.04 -0.61
C GLY A 18 -2.10 6.69 0.09
N MET A 19 -1.18 6.35 0.99
CA MET A 19 -1.25 5.11 1.77
C MET A 19 -2.45 5.07 2.71
N PHE A 20 -2.74 6.18 3.39
CA PHE A 20 -3.90 6.29 4.27
C PHE A 20 -5.21 6.12 3.49
N ALA A 21 -5.39 6.84 2.39
CA ALA A 21 -6.59 6.74 1.56
C ALA A 21 -6.77 5.33 1.00
N CYS A 22 -5.70 4.71 0.50
CA CYS A 22 -5.74 3.33 -0.02
C CYS A 22 -6.11 2.33 1.10
N SER A 23 -5.52 2.46 2.28
CA SER A 23 -5.80 1.58 3.42
C SER A 23 -7.23 1.72 3.93
N VAL A 24 -7.72 2.95 4.10
CA VAL A 24 -9.08 3.22 4.56
C VAL A 24 -10.11 2.67 3.58
N THR A 25 -9.95 2.96 2.29
CA THR A 25 -10.89 2.47 1.27
C THR A 25 -10.85 0.95 1.13
N GLY A 26 -9.68 0.32 1.24
CA GLY A 26 -9.53 -1.13 1.22
C GLY A 26 -10.18 -1.80 2.43
N ILE A 27 -9.99 -1.25 3.64
CA ILE A 27 -10.65 -1.76 4.85
C ILE A 27 -12.16 -1.57 4.77
N LEU A 28 -12.65 -0.42 4.31
CA LEU A 28 -14.08 -0.18 4.13
C LEU A 28 -14.70 -1.18 3.15
N TYR A 29 -14.01 -1.48 2.04
CA TYR A 29 -14.46 -2.48 1.09
C TYR A 29 -14.51 -3.88 1.71
N LEU A 30 -13.45 -4.27 2.43
CA LEU A 30 -13.36 -5.57 3.12
C LEU A 30 -14.48 -5.74 4.15
N LEU A 31 -14.67 -4.74 5.03
CA LEU A 31 -15.73 -4.75 6.04
C LEU A 31 -17.11 -4.78 5.39
N GLY A 32 -17.33 -3.98 4.36
CA GLY A 32 -18.59 -3.97 3.62
C GLY A 32 -18.92 -5.34 3.01
N ARG A 33 -17.90 -6.03 2.44
CA ARG A 33 -18.07 -7.38 1.92
C ARG A 33 -18.37 -8.41 3.03
N GLN A 34 -17.59 -8.38 4.11
CA GLN A 34 -17.69 -9.36 5.20
C GLN A 34 -18.98 -9.25 5.99
N PHE A 35 -19.46 -8.02 6.25
CA PHE A 35 -20.65 -7.77 7.03
C PHE A 35 -21.90 -7.46 6.20
N HIS A 36 -21.83 -7.59 4.88
CA HIS A 36 -22.93 -7.29 3.96
C HIS A 36 -23.51 -5.86 4.07
N ILE A 37 -22.72 -4.93 4.63
CA ILE A 37 -23.13 -3.53 4.89
C ILE A 37 -23.02 -2.68 3.61
N GLN A 38 -22.55 -3.24 2.50
CA GLN A 38 -22.22 -2.52 1.26
C GLN A 38 -23.40 -1.72 0.66
N ARG A 39 -24.64 -2.11 0.96
CA ARG A 39 -25.84 -1.41 0.45
C ARG A 39 -26.19 -0.14 1.22
N ALA A 40 -25.71 0.01 2.45
CA ALA A 40 -26.17 1.09 3.34
C ALA A 40 -25.28 2.36 3.27
N MET A 41 -24.02 2.27 2.87
CA MET A 41 -23.10 3.40 3.05
C MET A 41 -22.62 4.11 1.79
N PHE A 42 -22.45 3.50 0.63
CA PHE A 42 -21.98 4.19 -0.60
C PHE A 42 -22.05 3.28 -1.84
N GLY A 43 -22.62 2.08 -1.75
CA GLY A 43 -22.54 1.10 -2.83
C GLY A 43 -21.13 0.48 -2.97
N ALA A 44 -21.09 -0.83 -3.08
CA ALA A 44 -19.81 -1.57 -3.19
C ALA A 44 -18.93 -1.08 -4.35
N HIS A 45 -19.55 -0.69 -5.46
CA HIS A 45 -18.85 -0.21 -6.66
C HIS A 45 -18.11 1.10 -6.41
N GLN A 46 -18.73 2.06 -5.73
CA GLN A 46 -18.11 3.37 -5.46
C GLN A 46 -16.90 3.25 -4.53
N VAL A 47 -17.00 2.41 -3.50
CA VAL A 47 -15.87 2.14 -2.60
C VAL A 47 -14.72 1.45 -3.35
N LEU A 48 -15.04 0.50 -4.25
CA LEU A 48 -14.05 -0.17 -5.08
C LEU A 48 -13.36 0.79 -6.04
N VAL A 49 -14.11 1.68 -6.68
CA VAL A 49 -13.55 2.73 -7.55
C VAL A 49 -12.64 3.67 -6.76
N ALA A 50 -13.08 4.11 -5.58
CA ALA A 50 -12.27 4.96 -4.69
C ALA A 50 -10.98 4.24 -4.26
N HIS A 51 -11.06 2.94 -3.94
CA HIS A 51 -9.89 2.13 -3.62
C HIS A 51 -8.92 2.02 -4.81
N GLY A 52 -9.41 1.77 -6.01
CA GLY A 52 -8.59 1.70 -7.23
C GLY A 52 -7.86 3.02 -7.51
N ILE A 53 -8.56 4.15 -7.41
CA ILE A 53 -7.96 5.49 -7.58
C ILE A 53 -6.91 5.74 -6.48
N ALA A 54 -7.24 5.45 -5.23
CA ALA A 54 -6.31 5.60 -4.10
C ALA A 54 -5.07 4.72 -4.26
N ALA A 55 -5.22 3.48 -4.77
CA ALA A 55 -4.12 2.57 -5.04
C ALA A 55 -3.17 3.11 -6.13
N MET A 56 -3.72 3.68 -7.21
CA MET A 56 -2.90 4.35 -8.24
C MET A 56 -2.12 5.54 -7.67
N LEU A 57 -2.76 6.39 -6.88
CA LEU A 57 -2.10 7.53 -6.23
C LEU A 57 -1.03 7.07 -5.23
N ALA A 58 -1.31 6.06 -4.43
CA ALA A 58 -0.34 5.48 -3.50
C ALA A 58 0.88 4.88 -4.25
N THR A 59 0.66 4.21 -5.37
CA THR A 59 1.72 3.64 -6.21
C THR A 59 2.60 4.73 -6.80
N LEU A 60 2.01 5.80 -7.34
CA LEU A 60 2.75 6.96 -7.84
C LEU A 60 3.55 7.66 -6.74
N ALA A 61 2.95 7.84 -5.57
CA ALA A 61 3.62 8.44 -4.42
C ALA A 61 4.82 7.60 -3.98
N LEU A 62 4.67 6.29 -3.85
CA LEU A 62 5.76 5.38 -3.50
C LEU A 62 6.82 5.33 -4.59
N GLY A 63 6.42 5.29 -5.87
CA GLY A 63 7.34 5.35 -7.01
C GLY A 63 8.22 6.61 -6.99
N SER A 64 7.64 7.75 -6.62
CA SER A 64 8.36 9.03 -6.55
C SER A 64 9.50 9.05 -5.52
N VAL A 65 9.40 8.23 -4.47
CA VAL A 65 10.42 8.17 -3.39
C VAL A 65 11.31 6.94 -3.46
N LEU A 66 10.97 5.98 -4.31
CA LEU A 66 11.58 4.65 -4.34
C LEU A 66 13.09 4.70 -4.54
N THR A 67 13.57 5.44 -5.54
CA THR A 67 15.00 5.57 -5.88
C THR A 67 15.82 6.16 -4.74
N PHE A 68 15.30 7.19 -4.08
CA PHE A 68 15.98 7.82 -2.94
C PHE A 68 15.96 6.92 -1.71
N HIS A 69 14.82 6.27 -1.48
CA HIS A 69 14.61 5.43 -0.30
C HIS A 69 15.46 4.16 -0.35
N ILE A 70 15.52 3.49 -1.50
CA ILE A 70 16.37 2.31 -1.71
C ILE A 70 17.84 2.67 -1.54
N LYS A 71 18.33 3.74 -2.19
CA LYS A 71 19.72 4.16 -2.07
C LYS A 71 20.11 4.50 -0.63
N ALA A 72 19.25 5.21 0.09
CA ALA A 72 19.48 5.57 1.48
C ALA A 72 19.45 4.33 2.40
N GLY A 73 18.48 3.43 2.22
CA GLY A 73 18.35 2.20 2.98
C GLY A 73 19.53 1.25 2.76
N TYR A 74 19.95 1.06 1.51
CA TYR A 74 21.10 0.22 1.16
C TYR A 74 22.42 0.74 1.77
N LYS A 75 22.63 2.05 1.72
CA LYS A 75 23.85 2.67 2.28
C LYS A 75 23.89 2.64 3.79
N SER A 76 22.74 2.81 4.47
CA SER A 76 22.69 2.87 5.95
C SER A 76 22.57 1.50 6.59
N LYS A 77 22.22 0.44 5.85
CA LYS A 77 21.85 -0.90 6.33
C LYS A 77 20.76 -0.90 7.41
N ASN A 78 20.22 0.26 7.73
CA ASN A 78 19.19 0.43 8.74
C ASN A 78 17.81 0.24 8.11
N LYS A 79 16.94 -0.55 8.74
CA LYS A 79 15.59 -0.89 8.26
C LYS A 79 15.55 -1.55 6.86
N TRP A 80 16.64 -2.15 6.42
CA TRP A 80 16.72 -2.76 5.10
C TRP A 80 15.71 -3.90 4.94
N ILE A 81 15.58 -4.75 5.96
CA ILE A 81 14.64 -5.89 5.93
C ILE A 81 13.20 -5.40 5.80
N SER A 82 12.78 -4.45 6.64
CA SER A 82 11.40 -3.93 6.57
C SER A 82 11.11 -3.15 5.29
N GLY A 83 12.08 -2.44 4.75
CA GLY A 83 11.94 -1.73 3.47
C GLY A 83 11.84 -2.69 2.28
N PHE A 84 12.64 -3.74 2.25
CA PHE A 84 12.59 -4.77 1.20
C PHE A 84 11.28 -5.59 1.29
N SER A 85 10.87 -5.96 2.50
CA SER A 85 9.58 -6.65 2.70
C SER A 85 8.41 -5.81 2.18
N GLN A 86 8.39 -4.50 2.48
CA GLN A 86 7.36 -3.60 1.96
C GLN A 86 7.32 -3.55 0.44
N LEU A 87 8.48 -3.50 -0.20
CA LEU A 87 8.56 -3.49 -1.66
C LEU A 87 8.04 -4.80 -2.27
N SER A 88 8.38 -5.93 -1.66
CA SER A 88 7.91 -7.25 -2.10
C SER A 88 6.39 -7.38 -1.94
N PHE A 89 5.84 -7.02 -0.79
CA PHE A 89 4.38 -7.03 -0.58
C PHE A 89 3.65 -6.06 -1.51
N LEU A 90 4.23 -4.88 -1.76
CA LEU A 90 3.67 -3.93 -2.73
C LEU A 90 3.61 -4.54 -4.14
N ALA A 91 4.67 -5.21 -4.59
CA ALA A 91 4.68 -5.88 -5.88
C ALA A 91 3.57 -6.94 -5.98
N VAL A 92 3.38 -7.76 -4.93
CA VAL A 92 2.28 -8.73 -4.86
C VAL A 92 0.92 -8.05 -4.92
N LEU A 93 0.74 -6.92 -4.20
CA LEU A 93 -0.51 -6.15 -4.22
C LEU A 93 -0.82 -5.56 -5.59
N LEU A 94 0.18 -5.04 -6.30
CA LEU A 94 0.01 -4.52 -7.65
C LEU A 94 -0.37 -5.62 -8.64
N ILE A 95 0.32 -6.76 -8.58
CA ILE A 95 0.02 -7.92 -9.44
C ILE A 95 -1.36 -8.47 -9.14
N SER A 96 -1.69 -8.71 -7.87
CA SER A 96 -3.01 -9.23 -7.49
C SER A 96 -4.14 -8.22 -7.80
N GLY A 97 -3.90 -6.92 -7.62
CA GLY A 97 -4.84 -5.87 -8.02
C GLY A 97 -5.10 -5.88 -9.54
N ALA A 98 -4.06 -6.04 -10.35
CA ALA A 98 -4.20 -6.17 -11.80
C ALA A 98 -4.96 -7.46 -12.19
N LEU A 99 -4.68 -8.58 -11.52
CA LEU A 99 -5.38 -9.85 -11.74
C LEU A 99 -6.87 -9.77 -11.39
N LEU A 100 -7.28 -8.95 -10.43
CA LEU A 100 -8.69 -8.72 -10.10
C LEU A 100 -9.46 -8.03 -11.25
N TYR A 101 -8.77 -7.27 -12.10
CA TYR A 101 -9.38 -6.59 -13.26
C TYR A 101 -9.23 -7.36 -14.56
N TYR A 102 -8.11 -8.05 -14.76
CA TYR A 102 -7.73 -8.63 -16.05
C TYR A 102 -7.49 -10.14 -15.98
N GLY A 103 -7.52 -10.72 -14.79
CA GLY A 103 -7.29 -12.15 -14.60
C GLY A 103 -8.52 -13.02 -14.93
N PRO A 104 -8.32 -14.33 -15.07
CA PRO A 104 -9.41 -15.29 -15.26
C PRO A 104 -10.38 -15.31 -14.08
N GLU A 105 -11.69 -15.39 -14.37
CA GLU A 105 -12.74 -15.46 -13.34
C GLU A 105 -12.60 -16.69 -12.41
N GLU A 106 -12.00 -17.76 -12.91
CA GLU A 106 -11.80 -19.03 -12.19
C GLU A 106 -10.96 -18.85 -10.91
N PHE A 107 -10.00 -17.92 -10.91
CA PHE A 107 -9.10 -17.65 -9.77
C PHE A 107 -9.49 -16.40 -8.98
N ARG A 108 -10.63 -15.80 -9.28
CA ARG A 108 -10.99 -14.50 -8.72
C ARG A 108 -11.10 -14.51 -7.20
N GLU A 109 -11.70 -15.55 -6.61
CA GLU A 109 -11.86 -15.65 -5.16
C GLU A 109 -10.52 -15.84 -4.45
N GLU A 110 -9.61 -16.64 -4.99
CA GLU A 110 -8.27 -16.83 -4.47
C GLU A 110 -7.46 -15.54 -4.54
N VAL A 111 -7.56 -14.81 -5.65
CA VAL A 111 -6.88 -13.52 -5.83
C VAL A 111 -7.45 -12.46 -4.87
N ILE A 112 -8.76 -12.43 -4.64
CA ILE A 112 -9.38 -11.56 -3.64
C ILE A 112 -8.81 -11.87 -2.25
N ASN A 113 -8.79 -13.14 -1.87
CA ASN A 113 -8.28 -13.57 -0.58
C ASN A 113 -6.80 -13.24 -0.40
N LEU A 114 -5.98 -13.51 -1.42
CA LEU A 114 -4.57 -13.14 -1.42
C LEU A 114 -4.40 -11.62 -1.27
N HIS A 115 -5.14 -10.83 -2.06
CA HIS A 115 -5.00 -9.37 -2.09
C HIS A 115 -5.29 -8.74 -0.74
N TRP A 116 -6.42 -9.09 -0.09
CA TRP A 116 -6.75 -8.47 1.19
C TRP A 116 -5.85 -8.95 2.34
N VAL A 117 -5.44 -10.23 2.37
CA VAL A 117 -4.51 -10.75 3.38
C VAL A 117 -3.16 -10.04 3.28
N VAL A 118 -2.60 -10.00 2.07
CA VAL A 118 -1.33 -9.30 1.81
C VAL A 118 -1.45 -7.80 2.10
N GLY A 119 -2.61 -7.20 1.80
CA GLY A 119 -2.89 -5.79 2.11
C GLY A 119 -2.87 -5.47 3.60
N LEU A 120 -3.46 -6.31 4.44
CA LEU A 120 -3.43 -6.15 5.89
C LEU A 120 -2.01 -6.35 6.46
N ILE A 121 -1.27 -7.34 5.96
CA ILE A 121 0.13 -7.57 6.36
C ILE A 121 0.98 -6.35 5.95
N PHE A 122 0.83 -5.87 4.73
CA PHE A 122 1.53 -4.69 4.24
C PHE A 122 1.25 -3.46 5.11
N LEU A 123 -0.01 -3.21 5.46
CA LEU A 123 -0.39 -2.10 6.33
C LEU A 123 0.26 -2.23 7.71
N GLY A 124 0.25 -3.42 8.30
CA GLY A 124 0.91 -3.68 9.58
C GLY A 124 2.42 -3.38 9.53
N ILE A 125 3.12 -3.88 8.51
CA ILE A 125 4.55 -3.61 8.31
C ILE A 125 4.80 -2.12 8.05
N PHE A 126 3.94 -1.44 7.30
CA PHE A 126 4.05 -0.02 7.02
C PHE A 126 3.94 0.81 8.31
N VAL A 127 2.96 0.52 9.15
CA VAL A 127 2.79 1.19 10.45
C VAL A 127 4.02 0.93 11.35
N LEU A 128 4.48 -0.31 11.45
CA LEU A 128 5.68 -0.65 12.21
C LEU A 128 6.91 0.08 11.67
N HIS A 129 7.06 0.18 10.35
CA HIS A 129 8.16 0.92 9.73
C HIS A 129 8.14 2.41 10.08
N LEU A 130 6.95 3.01 10.17
CA LEU A 130 6.79 4.40 10.57
C LEU A 130 7.12 4.62 12.05
N LEU A 131 6.65 3.72 12.92
CA LEU A 131 6.77 3.84 14.38
C LEU A 131 8.16 3.48 14.90
N THR A 132 8.92 2.67 14.15
CA THR A 132 10.27 2.28 14.58
C THR A 132 11.21 3.48 14.58
N PRO A 133 11.79 3.88 15.70
CA PRO A 133 12.72 5.00 15.77
C PRO A 133 13.92 4.78 14.84
N LYS A 134 14.46 5.85 14.27
CA LYS A 134 15.77 5.79 13.62
C LYS A 134 16.77 5.44 14.68
N GLY A 135 17.36 4.26 14.63
CA GLY A 135 18.48 3.90 15.51
C GLY A 135 19.54 5.01 15.44
N ARG A 136 19.98 5.42 16.62
CA ARG A 136 21.08 6.36 16.79
C ARG A 136 22.37 5.73 16.29
#